data_70a5c5046b3c5935c7bf92f72ad2ad15
#
_entry.id   70a5c5046b3c5935c7bf92f72ad2ad15
#
_cell.length_a   1.000
_cell.length_b   1.000
_cell.length_c   1.000
_cell.angle_alpha   90.00
_cell.angle_beta   90.00
_cell.angle_gamma   90.00
#
_symmetry.space_group_name_H-M   'P 1'
#
loop_
_entity.id
_entity.type
_entity.pdbx_description
1 polymer ?
#
loop_
_entity_poly.entity_id
_entity_poly.type
_entity_poly.pdbx_seq_one_letter_code
_entity_poly.pdbx_strand_id
1 'polypeptide(L)'
;MTYRDDPEIAKKYKSKKWQKFRKLKINISPFCERCLLDGIFTPARIVHHKEYITDLNYMDDNIFYNLDNVESLCQDCHNKEHSGTKVNYYFDNNGDIMSK
;
A
#
# COMPACT_ATOMS: atom_id res chain seq x y z
N MET A 1 -13.85 2.62 -3.03
CA MET A 1 -13.64 1.32 -3.20
C MET A 1 -12.29 0.98 -3.65
N THR A 2 -11.77 -0.12 -3.30
CA THR A 2 -10.44 -0.40 -3.69
C THR A 2 -10.50 -1.56 -4.63
N TYR A 3 -9.57 -1.60 -5.52
CA TYR A 3 -9.52 -2.64 -6.52
C TYR A 3 -9.10 -3.98 -5.95
N ARG A 4 -8.77 -4.06 -4.69
CA ARG A 4 -8.51 -5.35 -4.09
C ARG A 4 -9.73 -6.23 -4.05
N ASP A 5 -10.91 -5.65 -4.22
CA ASP A 5 -12.13 -6.44 -4.27
C ASP A 5 -12.31 -7.08 -5.65
N ASP A 6 -11.54 -6.65 -6.65
CA ASP A 6 -11.58 -7.28 -7.96
C ASP A 6 -10.92 -8.65 -7.86
N PRO A 7 -11.59 -9.72 -8.27
CA PRO A 7 -11.05 -11.08 -8.11
C PRO A 7 -9.69 -11.29 -8.75
N GLU A 8 -9.45 -10.71 -9.91
CA GLU A 8 -8.17 -10.88 -10.59
C GLU A 8 -7.05 -10.15 -9.86
N ILE A 9 -7.31 -8.97 -9.39
CA ILE A 9 -6.32 -8.19 -8.67
C ILE A 9 -6.06 -8.82 -7.30
N ALA A 10 -7.11 -9.26 -6.63
CA ALA A 10 -6.95 -9.92 -5.34
C ALA A 10 -6.10 -11.18 -5.47
N LYS A 11 -6.30 -11.93 -6.56
CA LYS A 11 -5.52 -13.13 -6.79
C LYS A 11 -4.05 -12.79 -6.96
N LYS A 12 -3.75 -11.69 -7.64
CA LYS A 12 -2.36 -11.28 -7.84
C LYS A 12 -1.69 -10.94 -6.52
N TYR A 13 -2.41 -10.28 -5.61
CA TYR A 13 -1.87 -9.96 -4.30
C TYR A 13 -1.66 -11.21 -3.42
N LYS A 14 -2.33 -12.30 -3.72
CA LYS A 14 -2.15 -13.54 -2.99
C LYS A 14 -1.11 -14.45 -3.62
N SER A 15 -0.55 -14.07 -4.76
CA SER A 15 0.40 -14.92 -5.46
C SER A 15 1.72 -15.02 -4.73
N LYS A 16 2.46 -16.08 -5.01
CA LYS A 16 3.78 -16.25 -4.43
C LYS A 16 4.74 -15.19 -4.93
N LYS A 17 4.55 -14.76 -6.17
CA LYS A 17 5.41 -13.74 -6.75
C LYS A 17 5.27 -12.43 -5.97
N TRP A 18 4.04 -12.04 -5.63
CA TRP A 18 3.83 -10.84 -4.85
C TRP A 18 4.40 -10.99 -3.44
N GLN A 19 4.22 -12.16 -2.82
CA GLN A 19 4.75 -12.37 -1.49
C GLN A 19 6.28 -12.24 -1.45
N LYS A 20 6.95 -12.76 -2.47
CA LYS A 20 8.39 -12.61 -2.56
C LYS A 20 8.80 -11.16 -2.78
N PHE A 21 8.10 -10.47 -3.64
CA PHE A 21 8.40 -9.06 -3.93
C PHE A 21 8.19 -8.22 -2.67
N ARG A 22 7.12 -8.49 -1.96
CA ARG A 22 6.82 -7.78 -0.74
C ARG A 22 7.90 -7.99 0.32
N LYS A 23 8.35 -9.23 0.48
CA LYS A 23 9.42 -9.52 1.42
C LYS A 23 10.70 -8.82 1.03
N LEU A 24 11.00 -8.79 -0.25
CA LEU A 24 12.19 -8.11 -0.73
C LEU A 24 12.12 -6.62 -0.37
N LYS A 25 10.99 -5.99 -0.60
CA LYS A 25 10.86 -4.57 -0.27
C LYS A 25 11.01 -4.32 1.21
N ILE A 26 10.40 -5.15 2.05
CA ILE A 26 10.49 -4.99 3.50
C ILE A 26 11.95 -5.20 3.96
N ASN A 27 12.68 -6.09 3.33
CA ASN A 27 14.07 -6.29 3.69
C ASN A 27 14.93 -5.08 3.30
N ILE A 28 14.61 -4.44 2.20
CA ILE A 28 15.33 -3.25 1.76
C ILE A 28 14.95 -2.05 2.60
N SER A 29 13.69 -1.91 2.92
CA SER A 29 13.15 -0.77 3.67
C SER A 29 12.32 -1.28 4.84
N PRO A 30 12.96 -1.69 5.93
CA PRO A 30 12.24 -2.32 7.04
C PRO A 30 11.45 -1.35 7.90
N PHE A 31 11.69 -0.06 7.77
CA PHE A 31 10.96 0.92 8.55
C PHE A 31 10.02 1.71 7.66
N CYS A 32 8.92 2.19 8.23
CA CYS A 32 7.98 3.03 7.50
C CYS A 32 8.70 4.23 6.90
N GLU A 33 8.64 4.36 5.60
CA GLU A 33 9.40 5.41 4.92
C GLU A 33 8.88 6.79 5.28
N ARG A 34 7.60 6.93 5.55
CA ARG A 34 7.03 8.24 5.92
C ARG A 34 7.37 8.62 7.35
N CYS A 35 7.39 7.65 8.26
CA CYS A 35 7.82 7.93 9.62
C CYS A 35 9.29 8.33 9.65
N LEU A 36 10.10 7.73 8.78
CA LEU A 36 11.53 8.10 8.73
C LEU A 36 11.73 9.56 8.35
N LEU A 37 10.84 10.11 7.54
CA LEU A 37 10.94 11.52 7.20
C LEU A 37 10.81 12.40 8.44
N ASP A 38 10.13 11.91 9.46
CA ASP A 38 9.98 12.63 10.72
C ASP A 38 10.98 12.16 11.76
N GLY A 39 11.95 11.34 11.36
CA GLY A 39 12.96 10.87 12.30
C GLY A 39 12.47 9.77 13.22
N ILE A 40 11.37 9.11 12.86
CA ILE A 40 10.77 8.08 13.70
C ILE A 40 10.98 6.71 13.06
N PHE A 41 11.46 5.75 13.85
CA PHE A 41 11.73 4.41 13.35
C PHE A 41 10.58 3.47 13.68
N THR A 42 9.58 3.46 12.84
CA THR A 42 8.42 2.58 13.02
C THR A 42 8.54 1.40 12.05
N PRO A 43 8.47 0.17 12.53
CA PRO A 43 8.56 -0.98 11.63
C PRO A 43 7.47 -0.94 10.56
N ALA A 44 7.86 -1.20 9.33
CA ALA A 44 6.89 -1.23 8.24
C ALA A 44 6.14 -2.55 8.26
N ARG A 45 4.89 -2.51 7.88
CA ARG A 45 4.07 -3.70 7.81
C ARG A 45 3.41 -3.89 6.47
N ILE A 46 3.34 -2.85 5.67
CA ILE A 46 2.60 -2.84 4.42
C ILE A 46 3.49 -2.33 3.31
N VAL A 47 3.40 -2.95 2.16
CA VAL A 47 4.06 -2.46 0.95
C VAL A 47 2.96 -1.86 0.09
N HIS A 48 3.06 -0.56 -0.13
CA HIS A 48 2.02 0.23 -0.75
C HIS A 48 2.49 0.73 -2.12
N HIS A 49 1.64 0.60 -3.13
CA HIS A 49 1.97 1.12 -4.46
C HIS A 49 1.73 2.62 -4.49
N LYS A 50 2.74 3.36 -4.94
CA LYS A 50 2.60 4.81 -5.06
C LYS A 50 1.62 5.16 -6.16
N GLU A 51 1.75 4.50 -7.30
CA GLU A 51 0.75 4.59 -8.34
C GLU A 51 -0.26 3.50 -8.05
N TYR A 52 -1.48 3.87 -7.73
CA TYR A 52 -2.49 2.92 -7.29
C TYR A 52 -2.76 1.88 -8.37
N ILE A 53 -3.00 0.66 -7.94
CA ILE A 53 -3.28 -0.44 -8.85
C ILE A 53 -4.75 -0.40 -9.20
N THR A 54 -5.02 -0.46 -10.50
CA THR A 54 -6.39 -0.43 -11.01
C THR A 54 -6.56 -1.56 -12.03
N ASP A 55 -7.75 -1.69 -12.57
CA ASP A 55 -8.00 -2.69 -13.60
C ASP A 55 -7.26 -2.36 -14.90
N LEU A 56 -6.77 -1.15 -15.03
CA LEU A 56 -6.04 -0.76 -16.24
C LEU A 56 -4.56 -1.06 -16.14
N ASN A 57 -4.00 -1.14 -14.95
CA ASN A 57 -2.55 -1.29 -14.82
C ASN A 57 -2.09 -2.50 -14.00
N TYR A 58 -3.00 -3.30 -13.47
CA TYR A 58 -2.56 -4.37 -12.57
C TYR A 58 -1.74 -5.44 -13.29
N MET A 59 -1.83 -5.53 -14.60
CA MET A 59 -1.04 -6.50 -15.35
C MET A 59 0.30 -5.94 -15.81
N ASP A 60 0.54 -4.66 -15.55
CA ASP A 60 1.80 -4.04 -15.96
C ASP A 60 2.84 -4.25 -14.86
N ASP A 61 3.78 -5.15 -15.11
CA ASP A 61 4.80 -5.47 -14.10
C ASP A 61 5.72 -4.28 -13.81
N ASN A 62 5.84 -3.35 -14.73
CA ASN A 62 6.62 -2.15 -14.47
C ASN A 62 5.94 -1.24 -13.45
N ILE A 63 4.69 -1.49 -13.17
CA ILE A 63 3.96 -0.76 -12.15
C ILE A 63 3.77 -1.64 -10.93
N PHE A 64 3.35 -2.88 -11.12
CA PHE A 64 3.01 -3.77 -10.01
C PHE A 64 4.23 -4.28 -9.26
N TYR A 65 5.30 -4.59 -9.97
CA TYR A 65 6.51 -5.17 -9.36
C TYR A 65 7.72 -4.24 -9.52
N ASN A 66 7.52 -2.95 -9.32
CA ASN A 66 8.60 -1.98 -9.45
C ASN A 66 8.95 -1.46 -8.07
N LEU A 67 10.19 -1.70 -7.63
CA LEU A 67 10.61 -1.26 -6.29
C LEU A 67 10.53 0.26 -6.13
N ASP A 68 10.65 1.01 -7.21
CA ASP A 68 10.54 2.46 -7.15
C ASP A 68 9.10 2.92 -7.04
N ASN A 69 8.15 2.04 -7.32
CA ASN A 69 6.74 2.39 -7.27
C ASN A 69 6.07 1.94 -5.99
N VAL A 70 6.81 1.35 -5.07
CA VAL A 70 6.23 0.90 -3.81
C VAL A 70 6.97 1.54 -2.66
N GLU A 71 6.29 1.68 -1.53
CA GLU A 71 6.91 2.17 -0.33
C GLU A 71 6.48 1.32 0.85
N SER A 72 7.36 1.23 1.83
CA SER A 72 7.08 0.48 3.05
C SER A 72 6.40 1.42 4.03
N LEU A 73 5.26 1.04 4.54
CA LEU A 73 4.50 1.88 5.45
C LEU A 73 4.07 1.12 6.70
N CYS A 74 3.93 1.84 7.80
CA CYS A 74 3.28 1.29 8.96
C CYS A 74 1.77 1.39 8.74
N GLN A 75 1.01 0.72 9.61
CA GLN A 75 -0.44 0.69 9.44
C GLN A 75 -1.04 2.10 9.50
N ASP A 76 -0.56 2.93 10.40
CA ASP A 76 -1.11 4.27 10.55
C ASP A 76 -0.89 5.12 9.31
N CYS A 77 0.30 5.08 8.73
CA CYS A 77 0.58 5.88 7.54
C CYS A 77 -0.22 5.36 6.35
N HIS A 78 -0.36 4.04 6.25
CA HIS A 78 -1.17 3.46 5.19
C HIS A 78 -2.63 3.89 5.32
N ASN A 79 -3.14 3.91 6.54
CA ASN A 79 -4.52 4.35 6.76
C ASN A 79 -4.70 5.81 6.40
N LYS A 80 -3.71 6.65 6.72
CA LYS A 80 -3.79 8.05 6.35
C LYS A 80 -3.82 8.23 4.84
N GLU A 81 -3.05 7.42 4.14
CA GLU A 81 -3.00 7.50 2.69
C GLU A 81 -4.37 7.25 2.08
N HIS A 82 -5.11 6.29 2.64
CA HIS A 82 -6.37 5.90 2.03
C HIS A 82 -7.57 6.62 2.59
N SER A 83 -7.44 7.29 3.74
CA SER A 83 -8.62 7.88 4.28
C SER A 83 -8.59 9.38 4.24
N GLY A 84 -7.54 9.99 4.38
CA GLY A 84 -7.60 11.39 4.43
C GLY A 84 -7.63 12.05 3.20
N THR A 85 -7.61 11.50 2.19
CA THR A 85 -7.27 12.17 1.16
C THR A 85 -8.30 12.84 0.74
N LYS A 86 -8.90 12.94 0.34
CA LYS A 86 -9.67 13.70 -0.16
C LYS A 86 -10.92 13.33 -0.05
N VAL A 87 -11.15 12.71 0.47
CA VAL A 87 -12.26 12.31 0.43
C VAL A 87 -12.98 12.71 1.32
N ASN A 88 -13.73 12.86 1.48
CA ASN A 88 -14.44 13.31 2.28
C ASN A 88 -15.14 12.27 2.93
N TYR A 89 -15.00 11.32 3.11
CA TYR A 89 -15.73 10.45 3.80
C TYR A 89 -14.85 9.45 4.19
N TYR A 90 -15.08 8.73 4.97
CA TYR A 90 -14.26 7.83 5.22
C TYR A 90 -14.61 7.10 6.28
N PHE A 91 -14.47 6.52 6.81
CA PHE A 91 -14.79 5.78 7.69
C PHE A 91 -14.04 5.79 8.66
N ASP A 92 -14.00 5.73 9.43
CA ASP A 92 -13.39 5.87 10.38
C ASP A 92 -12.44 5.18 10.53
N ASN A 93 -11.96 4.96 10.87
CA ASN A 93 -10.92 4.49 11.06
C ASN A 93 -10.76 3.26 10.95
N ASN A 94 -11.05 2.79 10.78
CA ASN A 94 -10.86 1.62 10.63
C ASN A 94 -10.94 1.42 9.40
N GLY A 95 -10.82 2.16 8.88
CA GLY A 95 -10.73 2.07 7.69
C GLY A 95 -11.92 2.17 7.19
N ASP A 96 -12.48 2.49 7.58
CA ASP A 96 -13.48 2.66 7.16
C ASP A 96 -13.71 3.83 6.96
N ILE A 97 -14.00 4.54 6.74
CA ILE A 97 -14.13 5.65 6.41
C ILE A 97 -14.65 6.46 7.19
N MET A 98 -14.59 7.33 7.56
CA MET A 98 -14.95 8.17 8.26
C MET A 98 -14.72 9.23 7.81
N SER A 99 -15.07 9.95 7.63
CA SER A 99 -14.79 10.99 7.14
C SER A 99 -14.26 11.71 7.87
N LYS A 100 -14.00 12.25 8.05
CA LYS A 100 -13.51 13.04 8.74
C LYS A 100 -13.56 13.95 8.42
#